data_e1802546b0d11772e341e67aa552e991
#
_entry.id   e1802546b0d11772e341e67aa552e991
#
_cell.length_a   1.000
_cell.length_b   1.000
_cell.length_c   1.000
_cell.angle_alpha   90.00
_cell.angle_beta   90.00
_cell.angle_gamma   90.00
#
_symmetry.space_group_name_H-M   'P 1'
#
loop_
_entity.id
_entity.type
_entity.pdbx_description
1 polymer ?
#
loop_
_entity_poly.entity_id
_entity_poly.type
_entity_poly.pdbx_seq_one_letter_code
_entity_poly.pdbx_strand_id
1 'polypeptide(L)'
;MSESFVFSTPFFGFPEDFSSVAAAAREEYAKKGAFFLEKDYLLEVHRRYGAFPRTLEEVLAAADALKKDRPMAEYALFLVRAMKDRTLFKKYIRCAVFPEDIHPMFAFLCLVPYIGITYEDLERRGLPQDIIDQTVNQYEDCLFVYEKRFDRLGLNMRYFSHLQEYVDCEILNLDRLRYGFSPLAYPLRLLRHRRDGSYVLLVCEGEMTAEGLVAKTAPEGHPVAFSAFFEETEHCYRGTPALPNGTCSREIVTYNKEDYELVLQQGDLCLATHIHPYGELSREACMASYRRVLNLVKKHYPELHFKAFSCHSWMMSPELSEVMKPGSKVLDFQSFYLRHPVPTRGEGVLNFVFYLKGVDDYTKLPEDTSLQRALKQRYLAGGRLNEYGGIMPFDRVTSSDIL
;
A
#
# COMPACT_ATOMS: atom_id res chain seq x y z
N MET A 1 -25.53 -17.59 13.82
CA MET A 1 -25.62 -16.13 14.13
C MET A 1 -27.05 -15.67 13.91
N SER A 2 -27.59 -14.75 14.72
CA SER A 2 -28.93 -14.24 14.54
C SER A 2 -28.99 -13.23 13.37
N GLU A 3 -30.14 -13.13 12.68
CA GLU A 3 -30.32 -12.14 11.60
C GLU A 3 -30.03 -10.70 12.05
N SER A 4 -30.28 -10.38 13.33
CA SER A 4 -30.01 -9.08 13.92
C SER A 4 -28.53 -8.72 13.97
N PHE A 5 -27.64 -9.70 13.95
CA PHE A 5 -26.20 -9.53 13.97
C PHE A 5 -25.70 -8.81 12.71
N VAL A 6 -26.16 -9.24 11.53
CA VAL A 6 -25.63 -8.77 10.25
C VAL A 6 -25.88 -7.29 9.97
N PHE A 7 -27.03 -6.78 10.43
CA PHE A 7 -27.46 -5.40 10.18
C PHE A 7 -27.60 -4.55 11.45
N SER A 8 -27.10 -5.05 12.57
CA SER A 8 -27.16 -4.30 13.84
C SER A 8 -26.10 -3.19 13.86
N THR A 9 -26.54 -1.96 13.86
CA THR A 9 -25.67 -0.78 13.95
C THR A 9 -24.74 -0.80 15.18
N PRO A 10 -25.18 -1.14 16.39
CA PRO A 10 -24.30 -1.22 17.56
C PRO A 10 -23.19 -2.27 17.39
N PHE A 11 -23.49 -3.39 16.74
CA PHE A 11 -22.52 -4.47 16.51
C PHE A 11 -21.39 -4.06 15.57
N PHE A 12 -21.71 -3.31 14.52
CA PHE A 12 -20.73 -2.85 13.53
C PHE A 12 -20.08 -1.52 13.89
N GLY A 13 -20.48 -0.87 14.98
CA GLY A 13 -20.06 0.50 15.30
C GLY A 13 -20.47 1.49 14.22
N PHE A 14 -21.64 1.27 13.58
CA PHE A 14 -21.98 1.87 12.31
C PHE A 14 -22.95 3.03 12.42
N PRO A 15 -22.66 4.19 11.81
CA PRO A 15 -23.57 5.31 11.78
C PRO A 15 -24.75 5.07 10.82
N GLU A 16 -25.80 5.83 11.00
CA GLU A 16 -27.09 5.76 10.30
C GLU A 16 -27.00 5.82 8.77
N ASP A 17 -25.85 6.27 8.23
CA ASP A 17 -25.61 6.56 6.81
C ASP A 17 -25.84 5.36 5.85
N PHE A 18 -25.79 4.12 6.36
CA PHE A 18 -26.02 2.92 5.54
C PHE A 18 -27.32 2.19 5.82
N SER A 19 -28.18 2.73 6.66
CA SER A 19 -29.46 2.09 6.98
C SER A 19 -30.29 1.80 5.71
N SER A 20 -30.29 2.74 4.76
CA SER A 20 -30.97 2.56 3.48
C SER A 20 -30.31 1.49 2.60
N VAL A 21 -28.97 1.42 2.58
CA VAL A 21 -28.23 0.41 1.82
C VAL A 21 -28.47 -0.98 2.42
N ALA A 22 -28.50 -1.09 3.74
CA ALA A 22 -28.78 -2.34 4.46
C ALA A 22 -30.20 -2.83 4.19
N ALA A 23 -31.21 -1.93 4.25
CA ALA A 23 -32.59 -2.26 3.94
C ALA A 23 -32.75 -2.72 2.49
N ALA A 24 -32.15 -2.01 1.54
CA ALA A 24 -32.18 -2.36 0.12
C ALA A 24 -31.50 -3.71 -0.16
N ALA A 25 -30.34 -3.97 0.47
CA ALA A 25 -29.64 -5.26 0.34
C ALA A 25 -30.46 -6.42 0.88
N ARG A 26 -31.15 -6.25 2.01
CA ARG A 26 -32.05 -7.26 2.59
C ARG A 26 -33.23 -7.55 1.67
N GLU A 27 -33.84 -6.52 1.11
CA GLU A 27 -34.94 -6.67 0.15
C GLU A 27 -34.46 -7.38 -1.14
N GLU A 28 -33.32 -7.01 -1.66
CA GLU A 28 -32.71 -7.63 -2.83
C GLU A 28 -32.40 -9.11 -2.56
N TYR A 29 -31.80 -9.41 -1.40
CA TYR A 29 -31.48 -10.79 -1.02
C TYR A 29 -32.74 -11.66 -0.91
N ALA A 30 -33.81 -11.15 -0.33
CA ALA A 30 -35.06 -11.86 -0.23
C ALA A 30 -35.68 -12.21 -1.59
N LYS A 31 -35.41 -11.40 -2.61
CA LYS A 31 -35.92 -11.62 -3.98
C LYS A 31 -35.02 -12.50 -4.83
N LYS A 32 -33.71 -12.39 -4.71
CA LYS A 32 -32.74 -12.94 -5.68
C LYS A 32 -31.55 -13.67 -5.04
N GLY A 33 -31.41 -13.66 -3.70
CA GLY A 33 -30.21 -14.12 -3.03
C GLY A 33 -28.98 -13.22 -3.29
N ALA A 34 -27.81 -13.71 -2.94
CA ALA A 34 -26.54 -13.06 -3.23
C ALA A 34 -25.99 -13.59 -4.56
N PHE A 35 -26.28 -12.91 -5.66
CA PHE A 35 -25.98 -13.34 -7.03
C PHE A 35 -24.51 -13.74 -7.25
N PHE A 36 -23.59 -13.06 -6.57
CA PHE A 36 -22.15 -13.28 -6.71
C PHE A 36 -21.65 -14.54 -5.99
N LEU A 37 -22.50 -15.23 -5.24
CA LEU A 37 -22.22 -16.53 -4.64
C LEU A 37 -22.73 -17.67 -5.53
N GLU A 38 -23.40 -17.37 -6.62
CA GLU A 38 -23.91 -18.39 -7.54
C GLU A 38 -22.77 -18.98 -8.37
N LYS A 39 -22.75 -20.30 -8.50
CA LYS A 39 -21.72 -21.04 -9.23
C LYS A 39 -21.54 -20.52 -10.66
N ASP A 40 -22.65 -20.30 -11.37
CA ASP A 40 -22.61 -19.85 -12.75
C ASP A 40 -22.02 -18.45 -12.87
N TYR A 41 -22.30 -17.57 -11.92
CA TYR A 41 -21.68 -16.23 -11.86
C TYR A 41 -20.17 -16.31 -11.64
N LEU A 42 -19.72 -17.14 -10.68
CA LEU A 42 -18.29 -17.31 -10.38
C LEU A 42 -17.53 -17.91 -11.57
N LEU A 43 -18.10 -18.90 -12.24
CA LEU A 43 -17.54 -19.50 -13.45
C LEU A 43 -17.48 -18.47 -14.61
N GLU A 44 -18.47 -17.61 -14.73
CA GLU A 44 -18.45 -16.54 -15.75
C GLU A 44 -17.37 -15.50 -15.47
N VAL A 45 -17.21 -15.05 -14.21
CA VAL A 45 -16.13 -14.15 -13.80
C VAL A 45 -14.76 -14.78 -14.06
N HIS A 46 -14.58 -16.04 -13.69
CA HIS A 46 -13.36 -16.79 -13.97
C HIS A 46 -13.05 -16.84 -15.48
N ARG A 47 -14.03 -17.28 -16.28
CA ARG A 47 -13.86 -17.47 -17.72
C ARG A 47 -13.63 -16.14 -18.48
N ARG A 48 -14.39 -15.09 -18.13
CA ARG A 48 -14.38 -13.82 -18.84
C ARG A 48 -13.20 -12.94 -18.50
N TYR A 49 -12.79 -12.92 -17.25
CA TYR A 49 -11.77 -12.00 -16.73
C TYR A 49 -10.47 -12.69 -16.30
N GLY A 50 -10.35 -13.99 -16.48
CA GLY A 50 -9.18 -14.75 -16.03
C GLY A 50 -8.98 -14.73 -14.51
N ALA A 51 -10.04 -14.43 -13.74
CA ALA A 51 -9.97 -14.27 -12.30
C ALA A 51 -9.74 -15.59 -11.57
N PHE A 52 -9.02 -15.54 -10.44
CA PHE A 52 -8.70 -16.66 -9.53
C PHE A 52 -8.36 -17.98 -10.25
N PRO A 53 -7.34 -17.95 -11.17
CA PRO A 53 -6.98 -19.13 -11.98
C PRO A 53 -6.38 -20.29 -11.15
N ARG A 54 -5.89 -20.01 -9.93
CA ARG A 54 -5.24 -20.99 -9.05
C ARG A 54 -6.14 -21.49 -7.92
N THR A 55 -7.28 -20.80 -7.66
CA THR A 55 -8.12 -21.02 -6.46
C THR A 55 -9.60 -21.14 -6.80
N LEU A 56 -9.94 -21.52 -8.05
CA LEU A 56 -11.34 -21.62 -8.48
C LEU A 56 -12.16 -22.60 -7.62
N GLU A 57 -11.60 -23.76 -7.30
CA GLU A 57 -12.29 -24.79 -6.51
C GLU A 57 -12.57 -24.29 -5.09
N GLU A 58 -11.60 -23.65 -4.46
CA GLU A 58 -11.72 -23.06 -3.12
C GLU A 58 -12.73 -21.91 -3.09
N VAL A 59 -12.74 -21.08 -4.14
CA VAL A 59 -13.73 -20.00 -4.29
C VAL A 59 -15.15 -20.55 -4.40
N LEU A 60 -15.36 -21.60 -5.21
CA LEU A 60 -16.65 -22.26 -5.35
C LEU A 60 -17.10 -22.92 -4.03
N ALA A 61 -16.20 -23.63 -3.36
CA ALA A 61 -16.49 -24.27 -2.08
C ALA A 61 -16.84 -23.25 -0.99
N ALA A 62 -16.10 -22.15 -0.93
CA ALA A 62 -16.37 -21.07 0.02
C ALA A 62 -17.71 -20.36 -0.25
N ALA A 63 -18.06 -20.14 -1.51
CA ALA A 63 -19.35 -19.59 -1.88
C ALA A 63 -20.52 -20.50 -1.48
N ASP A 64 -20.39 -21.82 -1.73
CA ASP A 64 -21.39 -22.79 -1.31
C ASP A 64 -21.55 -22.87 0.21
N ALA A 65 -20.45 -22.73 0.96
CA ALA A 65 -20.50 -22.66 2.42
C ALA A 65 -21.20 -21.39 2.89
N LEU A 66 -20.87 -20.22 2.30
CA LEU A 66 -21.46 -18.94 2.66
C LEU A 66 -22.96 -18.86 2.33
N LYS A 67 -23.42 -19.46 1.23
CA LYS A 67 -24.85 -19.53 0.87
C LYS A 67 -25.70 -20.24 1.92
N LYS A 68 -25.14 -21.19 2.67
CA LYS A 68 -25.84 -21.93 3.74
C LYS A 68 -25.99 -21.10 5.01
N ASP A 69 -25.20 -20.05 5.18
CA ASP A 69 -25.31 -19.09 6.28
C ASP A 69 -26.05 -17.83 5.77
N ARG A 70 -27.39 -17.89 5.81
CA ARG A 70 -28.24 -16.82 5.30
C ARG A 70 -27.88 -15.44 5.88
N PRO A 71 -27.73 -15.24 7.20
CA PRO A 71 -27.32 -13.95 7.76
C PRO A 71 -26.00 -13.42 7.18
N MET A 72 -25.01 -14.28 7.00
CA MET A 72 -23.71 -13.89 6.43
C MET A 72 -23.80 -13.61 4.94
N ALA A 73 -24.61 -14.33 4.19
CA ALA A 73 -24.83 -14.06 2.76
C ALA A 73 -25.59 -12.73 2.54
N GLU A 74 -26.56 -12.39 3.37
CA GLU A 74 -27.22 -11.08 3.38
C GLU A 74 -26.20 -9.96 3.71
N TYR A 75 -25.36 -10.19 4.72
CA TYR A 75 -24.31 -9.24 5.09
C TYR A 75 -23.28 -9.05 3.97
N ALA A 76 -22.88 -10.12 3.30
CA ALA A 76 -22.00 -10.03 2.14
C ALA A 76 -22.60 -9.15 1.03
N LEU A 77 -23.91 -9.33 0.72
CA LEU A 77 -24.60 -8.48 -0.26
C LEU A 77 -24.65 -7.01 0.17
N PHE A 78 -24.90 -6.75 1.46
CA PHE A 78 -24.79 -5.39 2.01
C PHE A 78 -23.40 -4.79 1.77
N LEU A 79 -22.33 -5.50 2.09
CA LEU A 79 -20.95 -5.00 1.86
C LEU A 79 -20.70 -4.71 0.38
N VAL A 80 -21.09 -5.60 -0.52
CA VAL A 80 -20.99 -5.40 -1.97
C VAL A 80 -21.71 -4.11 -2.39
N ARG A 81 -22.89 -3.82 -1.82
CA ARG A 81 -23.62 -2.59 -2.15
C ARG A 81 -22.99 -1.34 -1.51
N ALA A 82 -22.53 -1.47 -0.27
CA ALA A 82 -21.91 -0.37 0.48
C ALA A 82 -20.57 0.08 -0.12
N MET A 83 -19.82 -0.81 -0.76
CA MET A 83 -18.55 -0.49 -1.43
C MET A 83 -18.68 0.53 -2.57
N LYS A 84 -19.87 0.78 -3.07
CA LYS A 84 -20.12 1.83 -4.08
C LYS A 84 -19.83 3.23 -3.56
N ASP A 85 -20.01 3.47 -2.25
CA ASP A 85 -19.58 4.70 -1.59
C ASP A 85 -18.22 4.47 -0.91
N ARG A 86 -17.16 4.83 -1.62
CA ARG A 86 -15.77 4.61 -1.19
C ARG A 86 -15.44 5.27 0.15
N THR A 87 -15.88 6.50 0.35
CA THR A 87 -15.52 7.30 1.53
C THR A 87 -16.18 6.73 2.79
N LEU A 88 -17.47 6.49 2.71
CA LEU A 88 -18.21 5.90 3.79
C LEU A 88 -17.75 4.48 4.07
N PHE A 89 -17.50 3.68 3.04
CA PHE A 89 -17.05 2.31 3.19
C PHE A 89 -15.69 2.20 3.88
N LYS A 90 -14.70 3.04 3.51
CA LYS A 90 -13.40 3.10 4.19
C LYS A 90 -13.55 3.45 5.68
N LYS A 91 -14.43 4.40 6.01
CA LYS A 91 -14.73 4.77 7.40
C LYS A 91 -15.37 3.60 8.14
N TYR A 92 -16.32 2.93 7.53
CA TYR A 92 -16.98 1.75 8.08
C TYR A 92 -16.01 0.62 8.41
N ILE A 93 -15.22 0.17 7.44
CA ILE A 93 -14.29 -0.96 7.62
C ILE A 93 -13.27 -0.71 8.75
N ARG A 94 -12.90 0.55 8.99
CA ARG A 94 -11.98 0.91 10.08
C ARG A 94 -12.61 0.75 11.47
N CYS A 95 -13.91 0.99 11.58
CA CYS A 95 -14.65 1.00 12.85
C CYS A 95 -15.43 -0.28 13.10
N ALA A 96 -15.73 -1.06 12.05
CA ALA A 96 -16.54 -2.25 12.15
C ALA A 96 -15.87 -3.35 13.00
N VAL A 97 -16.69 -4.01 13.81
CA VAL A 97 -16.32 -5.22 14.57
C VAL A 97 -16.87 -6.42 13.83
N PHE A 98 -15.98 -7.33 13.45
CA PHE A 98 -16.34 -8.54 12.72
C PHE A 98 -16.35 -9.74 13.64
N PRO A 99 -17.21 -10.77 13.37
CA PRO A 99 -17.18 -12.02 14.11
C PRO A 99 -15.81 -12.69 14.03
N GLU A 100 -15.38 -13.34 15.10
CA GLU A 100 -14.13 -14.10 15.12
C GLU A 100 -14.18 -15.33 14.22
N ASP A 101 -15.36 -15.91 14.04
CA ASP A 101 -15.64 -17.10 13.25
C ASP A 101 -16.02 -16.80 11.79
N ILE A 102 -15.84 -15.56 11.33
CA ILE A 102 -16.13 -15.20 9.93
C ILE A 102 -15.31 -16.07 8.97
N HIS A 103 -15.97 -16.59 7.93
CA HIS A 103 -15.31 -17.48 6.96
C HIS A 103 -14.10 -16.78 6.32
N PRO A 104 -12.91 -17.40 6.25
CA PRO A 104 -11.69 -16.75 5.76
C PRO A 104 -11.82 -16.13 4.36
N MET A 105 -12.58 -16.79 3.46
CA MET A 105 -12.82 -16.31 2.10
C MET A 105 -13.95 -15.27 1.99
N PHE A 106 -14.61 -14.91 3.09
CA PHE A 106 -15.75 -14.00 3.08
C PHE A 106 -15.46 -12.65 2.41
N ALA A 107 -14.36 -12.00 2.83
CA ALA A 107 -13.96 -10.72 2.26
C ALA A 107 -13.63 -10.82 0.77
N PHE A 108 -12.97 -11.90 0.36
CA PHE A 108 -12.67 -12.13 -1.06
C PHE A 108 -13.93 -12.28 -1.90
N LEU A 109 -14.89 -13.10 -1.45
CA LEU A 109 -16.16 -13.29 -2.15
C LEU A 109 -16.94 -11.98 -2.35
N CYS A 110 -16.89 -11.07 -1.36
CA CYS A 110 -17.49 -9.74 -1.51
C CYS A 110 -16.80 -8.86 -2.58
N LEU A 111 -15.53 -9.14 -2.91
CA LEU A 111 -14.76 -8.40 -3.92
C LEU A 111 -14.95 -8.95 -5.34
N VAL A 112 -15.39 -10.19 -5.49
CA VAL A 112 -15.56 -10.84 -6.81
C VAL A 112 -16.37 -9.99 -7.80
N PRO A 113 -17.50 -9.33 -7.41
CA PRO A 113 -18.24 -8.47 -8.32
C PRO A 113 -17.46 -7.28 -8.88
N TYR A 114 -16.40 -6.87 -8.19
CA TYR A 114 -15.56 -5.73 -8.57
C TYR A 114 -14.41 -6.10 -9.49
N ILE A 115 -14.06 -7.37 -9.60
CA ILE A 115 -13.01 -7.85 -10.53
C ILE A 115 -13.35 -7.48 -11.97
N GLY A 116 -14.60 -7.77 -12.39
CA GLY A 116 -15.05 -7.40 -13.74
C GLY A 116 -15.07 -5.89 -13.98
N ILE A 117 -15.43 -5.10 -12.96
CA ILE A 117 -15.42 -3.63 -13.05
C ILE A 117 -13.99 -3.13 -13.27
N THR A 118 -13.04 -3.62 -12.46
CA THR A 118 -11.61 -3.30 -12.62
C THR A 118 -11.11 -3.66 -14.01
N TYR A 119 -11.39 -4.87 -14.47
CA TYR A 119 -10.97 -5.34 -15.79
C TYR A 119 -11.52 -4.44 -16.91
N GLU A 120 -12.83 -4.22 -16.93
CA GLU A 120 -13.52 -3.44 -17.97
C GLU A 120 -13.09 -1.97 -17.98
N ASP A 121 -12.77 -1.38 -16.82
CA ASP A 121 -12.27 0.00 -16.72
C ASP A 121 -10.85 0.12 -17.26
N LEU A 122 -9.97 -0.83 -16.96
CA LEU A 122 -8.61 -0.87 -17.50
C LEU A 122 -8.62 -1.12 -19.02
N GLU A 123 -9.48 -2.03 -19.50
CA GLU A 123 -9.69 -2.29 -20.94
C GLU A 123 -10.21 -1.05 -21.67
N ARG A 124 -11.20 -0.34 -21.11
CA ARG A 124 -11.76 0.89 -21.67
C ARG A 124 -10.73 2.01 -21.76
N ARG A 125 -9.77 2.07 -20.85
CA ARG A 125 -8.61 2.96 -20.91
C ARG A 125 -7.56 2.50 -21.93
N GLY A 126 -7.74 1.33 -22.54
CA GLY A 126 -6.87 0.78 -23.57
C GLY A 126 -5.52 0.28 -23.04
N LEU A 127 -5.44 -0.14 -21.77
CA LEU A 127 -4.21 -0.72 -21.21
C LEU A 127 -3.83 -2.02 -21.92
N PRO A 128 -2.53 -2.37 -21.99
CA PRO A 128 -2.08 -3.66 -22.49
C PRO A 128 -2.66 -4.83 -21.67
N GLN A 129 -3.00 -5.92 -22.36
CA GLN A 129 -3.66 -7.08 -21.74
C GLN A 129 -2.85 -7.65 -20.56
N ASP A 130 -1.54 -7.74 -20.71
CA ASP A 130 -0.67 -8.26 -19.64
C ASP A 130 -0.68 -7.39 -18.36
N ILE A 131 -0.90 -6.08 -18.48
CA ILE A 131 -1.07 -5.18 -17.34
C ILE A 131 -2.44 -5.37 -16.69
N ILE A 132 -3.47 -5.55 -17.50
CA ILE A 132 -4.83 -5.85 -17.00
C ILE A 132 -4.78 -7.16 -16.20
N ASP A 133 -4.21 -8.22 -16.79
CA ASP A 133 -4.11 -9.53 -16.16
C ASP A 133 -3.30 -9.50 -14.86
N GLN A 134 -2.14 -8.84 -14.84
CA GLN A 134 -1.32 -8.67 -13.63
C GLN A 134 -2.07 -7.90 -12.54
N THR A 135 -2.82 -6.86 -12.92
CA THR A 135 -3.57 -6.03 -11.97
C THR A 135 -4.75 -6.79 -11.38
N VAL A 136 -5.50 -7.51 -12.21
CA VAL A 136 -6.63 -8.34 -11.79
C VAL A 136 -6.19 -9.54 -10.93
N ASN A 137 -5.07 -10.18 -11.26
CA ASN A 137 -4.53 -11.29 -10.47
C ASN A 137 -4.16 -10.90 -9.04
N GLN A 138 -3.99 -9.61 -8.75
CA GLN A 138 -3.73 -9.14 -7.39
C GLN A 138 -4.87 -9.51 -6.41
N TYR A 139 -6.09 -9.58 -6.86
CA TYR A 139 -7.20 -10.01 -6.01
C TYR A 139 -6.94 -11.41 -5.45
N GLU A 140 -6.49 -12.33 -6.29
CA GLU A 140 -6.14 -13.70 -5.87
C GLU A 140 -4.83 -13.75 -5.07
N ASP A 141 -3.81 -12.97 -5.46
CA ASP A 141 -2.52 -12.94 -4.76
C ASP A 141 -2.65 -12.60 -3.27
N CYS A 142 -3.64 -11.80 -2.91
CA CYS A 142 -3.93 -11.48 -1.50
C CYS A 142 -4.32 -12.72 -0.69
N LEU A 143 -4.92 -13.74 -1.31
CA LEU A 143 -5.28 -15.01 -0.66
C LEU A 143 -4.04 -15.76 -0.20
N PHE A 144 -2.99 -15.79 -1.03
CA PHE A 144 -1.72 -16.45 -0.71
C PHE A 144 -0.89 -15.69 0.33
N VAL A 145 -1.02 -14.36 0.40
CA VAL A 145 -0.42 -13.57 1.49
C VAL A 145 -1.08 -13.91 2.84
N TYR A 146 -2.39 -14.13 2.83
CA TYR A 146 -3.12 -14.56 4.01
C TYR A 146 -2.75 -15.99 4.41
N GLU A 147 -2.64 -16.90 3.43
CA GLU A 147 -2.27 -18.30 3.65
C GLU A 147 -0.92 -18.44 4.35
N LYS A 148 0.10 -17.69 3.93
CA LYS A 148 1.43 -17.67 4.59
C LYS A 148 1.37 -17.35 6.08
N ARG A 149 0.32 -16.66 6.51
CA ARG A 149 0.16 -16.20 7.89
C ARG A 149 -0.70 -17.12 8.72
N PHE A 150 -1.71 -17.72 8.12
CA PHE A 150 -2.78 -18.44 8.82
C PHE A 150 -2.92 -19.90 8.39
N ASP A 151 -2.03 -20.39 7.51
CA ASP A 151 -2.03 -21.76 6.96
C ASP A 151 -3.36 -22.15 6.31
N ARG A 152 -4.03 -21.18 5.71
CA ARG A 152 -5.29 -21.34 4.97
C ARG A 152 -5.55 -20.16 4.06
N LEU A 153 -6.17 -20.38 2.91
CA LEU A 153 -6.60 -19.32 2.01
C LEU A 153 -7.62 -18.38 2.67
N GLY A 154 -7.52 -17.10 2.40
CA GLY A 154 -8.45 -16.12 2.93
C GLY A 154 -8.05 -14.67 2.65
N LEU A 155 -8.87 -13.76 3.15
CA LEU A 155 -8.61 -12.32 3.08
C LEU A 155 -9.08 -11.64 4.36
N ASN A 156 -8.20 -10.85 4.97
CA ASN A 156 -8.58 -10.08 6.14
C ASN A 156 -9.58 -8.98 5.75
N MET A 157 -10.65 -8.82 6.53
CA MET A 157 -11.68 -7.79 6.29
C MET A 157 -11.12 -6.37 6.15
N ARG A 158 -10.04 -6.04 6.84
CA ARG A 158 -9.39 -4.72 6.75
C ARG A 158 -8.66 -4.48 5.42
N TYR A 159 -8.39 -5.53 4.64
CA TYR A 159 -7.79 -5.40 3.30
C TYR A 159 -8.76 -4.83 2.25
N PHE A 160 -10.06 -4.76 2.53
CA PHE A 160 -11.00 -4.11 1.64
C PHE A 160 -10.57 -2.69 1.25
N SER A 161 -10.08 -1.91 2.22
CA SER A 161 -9.66 -0.53 1.96
C SER A 161 -8.47 -0.44 1.01
N HIS A 162 -7.58 -1.44 1.01
CA HIS A 162 -6.46 -1.51 0.08
C HIS A 162 -6.91 -1.99 -1.30
N LEU A 163 -7.72 -3.05 -1.37
CA LEU A 163 -8.21 -3.57 -2.65
C LEU A 163 -9.19 -2.64 -3.35
N GLN A 164 -9.77 -1.67 -2.65
CA GLN A 164 -10.58 -0.63 -3.24
C GLN A 164 -9.79 0.25 -4.22
N GLU A 165 -8.49 0.43 -4.03
CA GLU A 165 -7.62 1.14 -4.98
C GLU A 165 -7.55 0.42 -6.33
N TYR A 166 -7.67 -0.92 -6.35
CA TYR A 166 -7.78 -1.72 -7.58
C TYR A 166 -9.13 -1.54 -8.25
N VAL A 167 -10.21 -1.49 -7.47
CA VAL A 167 -11.57 -1.22 -7.98
C VAL A 167 -11.63 0.13 -8.68
N ASP A 168 -10.94 1.13 -8.15
CA ASP A 168 -10.92 2.50 -8.69
C ASP A 168 -9.87 2.68 -9.80
N CYS A 169 -9.15 1.63 -10.17
CA CYS A 169 -8.05 1.67 -11.14
C CYS A 169 -6.95 2.70 -10.79
N GLU A 170 -6.76 2.96 -9.50
CA GLU A 170 -5.73 3.86 -8.94
C GLU A 170 -4.45 3.12 -8.55
N ILE A 171 -4.36 1.83 -8.83
CA ILE A 171 -3.16 1.02 -8.67
C ILE A 171 -3.01 0.06 -9.83
N LEU A 172 -1.78 -0.07 -10.33
CA LEU A 172 -1.45 -0.94 -11.45
C LEU A 172 -0.29 -1.86 -11.07
N ASN A 173 -0.39 -3.12 -11.45
CA ASN A 173 0.70 -4.08 -11.32
C ASN A 173 1.47 -4.12 -12.65
N LEU A 174 2.77 -3.82 -12.60
CA LEU A 174 3.66 -3.85 -13.75
C LEU A 174 4.92 -4.64 -13.41
N ASP A 175 4.98 -5.86 -13.89
CA ASP A 175 6.15 -6.74 -13.78
C ASP A 175 6.62 -6.89 -12.32
N ARG A 176 7.69 -6.22 -11.93
CA ARG A 176 8.28 -6.35 -10.59
C ARG A 176 7.63 -5.46 -9.54
N LEU A 177 6.98 -4.36 -9.96
CA LEU A 177 6.50 -3.32 -9.06
C LEU A 177 5.00 -3.05 -9.26
N ARG A 178 4.42 -2.43 -8.28
CA ARG A 178 3.05 -1.88 -8.32
C ARG A 178 3.10 -0.39 -8.11
N TYR A 179 2.17 0.33 -8.72
CA TYR A 179 2.13 1.79 -8.68
C TYR A 179 0.75 2.27 -8.29
N GLY A 180 0.63 2.78 -7.06
CA GLY A 180 -0.56 3.48 -6.60
C GLY A 180 -0.54 4.95 -7.03
N PHE A 181 -1.69 5.50 -7.36
CA PHE A 181 -1.84 6.91 -7.71
C PHE A 181 -2.23 7.68 -6.45
N SER A 182 -1.24 8.30 -5.82
CA SER A 182 -1.43 8.91 -4.50
C SER A 182 -0.82 10.30 -4.42
N PRO A 183 -1.51 11.27 -3.81
CA PRO A 183 -0.87 12.52 -3.47
C PRO A 183 0.23 12.30 -2.43
N LEU A 184 1.32 13.05 -2.52
CA LEU A 184 2.38 13.04 -1.52
C LEU A 184 1.81 13.47 -0.16
N ALA A 185 1.71 12.54 0.77
CA ALA A 185 1.08 12.77 2.08
C ALA A 185 1.99 13.53 3.06
N TYR A 186 3.30 13.43 2.89
CA TYR A 186 4.29 13.98 3.82
C TYR A 186 4.58 15.45 3.54
N PRO A 187 4.84 16.28 4.57
CA PRO A 187 5.17 17.69 4.43
C PRO A 187 6.60 17.86 3.93
N LEU A 188 6.81 17.61 2.65
CA LEU A 188 8.10 17.64 1.98
C LEU A 188 8.13 18.70 0.88
N ARG A 189 9.35 19.16 0.58
CA ARG A 189 9.66 19.93 -0.64
C ARG A 189 10.89 19.32 -1.29
N LEU A 190 10.82 19.04 -2.58
CA LEU A 190 11.96 18.60 -3.37
C LEU A 190 12.44 19.78 -4.22
N LEU A 191 13.66 20.19 -4.00
CA LEU A 191 14.33 21.23 -4.78
C LEU A 191 15.30 20.56 -5.76
N ARG A 192 15.36 21.09 -6.99
CA ARG A 192 16.34 20.70 -8.01
C ARG A 192 17.28 21.87 -8.27
N HIS A 193 18.57 21.62 -8.23
CA HIS A 193 19.57 22.62 -8.60
C HIS A 193 19.58 22.80 -10.12
N ARG A 194 19.44 24.05 -10.59
CA ARG A 194 19.22 24.37 -12.02
C ARG A 194 20.41 24.05 -12.91
N ARG A 195 21.63 24.11 -12.36
CA ARG A 195 22.87 23.97 -13.13
C ARG A 195 23.32 22.53 -13.29
N ASP A 196 23.31 21.74 -12.21
CA ASP A 196 23.84 20.36 -12.22
C ASP A 196 22.75 19.28 -12.05
N GLY A 197 21.49 19.68 -11.82
CA GLY A 197 20.37 18.77 -11.67
C GLY A 197 20.34 18.01 -10.35
N SER A 198 21.23 18.34 -9.40
CA SER A 198 21.21 17.69 -8.07
C SER A 198 19.95 18.04 -7.28
N TYR A 199 19.60 17.17 -6.34
CA TYR A 199 18.36 17.28 -5.57
C TYR A 199 18.62 17.49 -4.09
N VAL A 200 17.78 18.32 -3.47
CA VAL A 200 17.68 18.48 -2.03
C VAL A 200 16.24 18.22 -1.61
N LEU A 201 16.05 17.31 -0.67
CA LEU A 201 14.76 17.01 -0.08
C LEU A 201 14.65 17.70 1.28
N LEU A 202 13.65 18.56 1.45
CA LEU A 202 13.39 19.28 2.70
C LEU A 202 12.23 18.62 3.45
N VAL A 203 12.41 18.42 4.75
CA VAL A 203 11.36 18.05 5.70
C VAL A 203 10.81 19.34 6.28
N CYS A 204 9.54 19.63 6.00
CA CYS A 204 9.01 20.98 6.21
C CYS A 204 8.29 21.16 7.55
N GLU A 205 7.87 20.08 8.17
CA GLU A 205 7.06 20.09 9.38
C GLU A 205 7.23 18.80 10.19
N GLY A 206 7.07 18.88 11.49
CA GLY A 206 7.06 17.76 12.43
C GLY A 206 8.08 17.91 13.53
N GLU A 207 7.76 17.29 14.68
CA GLU A 207 8.67 17.19 15.83
C GLU A 207 9.63 16.02 15.63
N MET A 208 10.93 16.27 15.83
CA MET A 208 12.00 15.30 15.58
C MET A 208 12.74 14.96 16.85
N THR A 209 13.23 13.73 16.93
CA THR A 209 14.19 13.27 17.96
C THR A 209 15.58 13.89 17.70
N ALA A 210 16.51 13.66 18.61
CA ALA A 210 17.91 14.09 18.45
C ALA A 210 18.57 13.48 17.20
N GLU A 211 18.14 12.26 16.82
CA GLU A 211 18.62 11.53 15.64
C GLU A 211 17.94 11.97 14.33
N GLY A 212 16.94 12.85 14.40
CA GLY A 212 16.18 13.31 13.24
C GLY A 212 15.08 12.37 12.76
N LEU A 213 14.56 11.52 13.65
CA LEU A 213 13.35 10.69 13.42
C LEU A 213 12.11 11.44 13.86
N VAL A 214 10.93 11.05 13.36
CA VAL A 214 9.65 11.64 13.78
C VAL A 214 9.36 11.23 15.23
N ALA A 215 9.32 12.21 16.14
CA ALA A 215 9.24 11.98 17.59
C ALA A 215 7.93 11.31 18.03
N LYS A 216 6.80 11.64 17.39
CA LYS A 216 5.46 11.10 17.73
C LYS A 216 5.37 9.57 17.77
N THR A 217 6.20 8.90 16.99
CA THR A 217 6.20 7.44 16.86
C THR A 217 7.54 6.81 17.21
N ALA A 218 8.51 7.61 17.64
CA ALA A 218 9.80 7.09 18.11
C ALA A 218 9.62 6.18 19.33
N PRO A 219 10.53 5.23 19.54
CA PRO A 219 10.54 4.39 20.75
C PRO A 219 10.57 5.23 22.03
N GLU A 220 10.06 4.68 23.12
CA GLU A 220 10.18 5.31 24.45
C GLU A 220 11.62 5.68 24.76
N GLY A 221 11.85 6.88 25.28
CA GLY A 221 13.20 7.40 25.56
C GLY A 221 13.80 8.28 24.47
N HIS A 222 13.09 8.52 23.36
CA HIS A 222 13.49 9.46 22.31
C HIS A 222 12.61 10.73 22.35
N PRO A 223 12.90 11.70 23.21
CA PRO A 223 12.10 12.92 23.35
C PRO A 223 12.21 13.81 22.11
N VAL A 224 11.26 14.73 21.99
CA VAL A 224 11.35 15.82 21.01
C VAL A 224 12.62 16.66 21.28
N ALA A 225 13.45 16.82 20.28
CA ALA A 225 14.71 17.56 20.37
C ALA A 225 14.70 18.84 19.50
N PHE A 226 13.97 18.85 18.38
CA PHE A 226 13.80 20.00 17.51
C PHE A 226 12.55 19.83 16.64
N SER A 227 12.16 20.89 15.94
CA SER A 227 11.10 20.85 14.93
C SER A 227 11.68 21.03 13.54
N ALA A 228 11.19 20.26 12.59
CA ALA A 228 11.47 20.50 11.18
C ALA A 228 10.88 21.86 10.79
N PHE A 229 11.53 22.54 9.84
CA PHE A 229 11.21 23.89 9.46
C PHE A 229 11.24 24.09 7.95
N PHE A 230 10.31 24.89 7.44
CA PHE A 230 10.32 25.37 6.07
C PHE A 230 9.73 26.78 5.98
N GLU A 231 10.40 27.62 5.22
CA GLU A 231 9.96 28.96 4.87
C GLU A 231 10.30 29.23 3.41
N GLU A 232 9.36 29.80 2.69
CA GLU A 232 9.55 30.26 1.32
C GLU A 232 9.42 31.80 1.28
N THR A 233 10.43 32.45 0.75
CA THR A 233 10.43 33.89 0.50
C THR A 233 10.40 34.15 -1.00
N GLU A 234 10.43 35.45 -1.39
CA GLU A 234 10.56 35.82 -2.79
C GLU A 234 11.87 35.29 -3.42
N HIS A 235 12.97 35.25 -2.65
CA HIS A 235 14.31 34.96 -3.16
C HIS A 235 14.87 33.61 -2.81
N CYS A 236 14.35 32.94 -1.78
CA CYS A 236 14.92 31.69 -1.32
C CYS A 236 13.90 30.73 -0.67
N TYR A 237 14.30 29.45 -0.59
CA TYR A 237 13.74 28.44 0.28
C TYR A 237 14.67 28.25 1.48
N ARG A 238 14.12 28.19 2.69
CA ARG A 238 14.86 27.88 3.92
C ARG A 238 14.21 26.69 4.59
N GLY A 239 15.00 25.69 4.95
CA GLY A 239 14.39 24.51 5.56
C GLY A 239 15.40 23.50 6.08
N THR A 240 14.87 22.48 6.74
CA THR A 240 15.64 21.36 7.31
C THR A 240 15.77 20.26 6.27
N PRO A 241 16.98 19.97 5.74
CA PRO A 241 17.15 18.93 4.72
C PRO A 241 17.05 17.53 5.32
N ALA A 242 16.54 16.59 4.52
CA ALA A 242 16.72 15.17 4.75
C ALA A 242 18.17 14.78 4.43
N LEU A 243 18.80 14.04 5.34
CA LEU A 243 20.17 13.56 5.19
C LEU A 243 20.21 12.28 4.33
N PRO A 244 21.37 11.88 3.78
CA PRO A 244 21.49 10.68 2.95
C PRO A 244 21.04 9.38 3.64
N ASN A 245 21.13 9.31 4.96
CA ASN A 245 20.60 8.20 5.75
C ASN A 245 19.08 8.25 5.95
N GLY A 246 18.40 9.29 5.48
CA GLY A 246 16.94 9.44 5.58
C GLY A 246 16.45 10.14 6.84
N THR A 247 17.33 10.59 7.74
CA THR A 247 16.94 11.37 8.92
C THR A 247 16.83 12.87 8.58
N CYS A 248 16.13 13.63 9.43
CA CYS A 248 16.02 15.09 9.27
C CYS A 248 17.20 15.80 9.91
N SER A 249 17.84 16.71 9.19
CA SER A 249 18.88 17.58 9.76
C SER A 249 18.27 18.56 10.77
N ARG A 250 19.03 18.87 11.82
CA ARG A 250 18.68 19.95 12.73
C ARG A 250 19.01 21.35 12.15
N GLU A 251 19.93 21.40 11.17
CA GLU A 251 20.37 22.65 10.57
C GLU A 251 19.34 23.16 9.55
N ILE A 252 19.06 24.47 9.62
CA ILE A 252 18.26 25.17 8.61
C ILE A 252 19.21 25.69 7.53
N VAL A 253 18.98 25.26 6.30
CA VAL A 253 19.81 25.66 5.15
C VAL A 253 19.00 26.55 4.22
N THR A 254 19.68 27.52 3.60
CA THR A 254 19.08 28.46 2.64
C THR A 254 19.46 28.06 1.21
N TYR A 255 18.47 28.00 0.31
CA TYR A 255 18.59 27.64 -1.10
C TYR A 255 18.03 28.79 -1.95
N ASN A 256 18.86 29.52 -2.71
CA ASN A 256 18.41 30.63 -3.53
C ASN A 256 17.57 30.14 -4.73
N LYS A 257 16.48 30.83 -5.04
CA LYS A 257 15.60 30.50 -6.18
C LYS A 257 16.26 30.71 -7.55
N GLU A 258 17.33 31.48 -7.61
CA GLU A 258 18.17 31.60 -8.81
C GLU A 258 18.87 30.26 -9.13
N ASP A 259 19.32 29.55 -8.09
CA ASP A 259 20.04 28.28 -8.24
C ASP A 259 19.11 27.05 -8.14
N TYR A 260 17.99 27.15 -7.43
CA TYR A 260 17.10 26.02 -7.15
C TYR A 260 15.67 26.29 -7.62
N GLU A 261 15.02 25.25 -8.08
CA GLU A 261 13.60 25.24 -8.39
C GLU A 261 12.84 24.18 -7.56
N LEU A 262 11.62 24.51 -7.16
CA LEU A 262 10.72 23.56 -6.49
C LEU A 262 10.09 22.64 -7.54
N VAL A 263 10.31 21.34 -7.42
CA VAL A 263 9.82 20.34 -8.39
C VAL A 263 8.77 19.40 -7.82
N LEU A 264 8.69 19.25 -6.48
CA LEU A 264 7.69 18.44 -5.81
C LEU A 264 7.35 19.02 -4.44
N GLN A 265 6.08 18.95 -4.07
CA GLN A 265 5.59 19.35 -2.75
C GLN A 265 4.46 18.45 -2.25
N GLN A 266 4.12 18.58 -0.97
CA GLN A 266 2.98 17.90 -0.38
C GLN A 266 1.70 18.18 -1.19
N GLY A 267 0.92 17.12 -1.45
CA GLY A 267 -0.29 17.17 -2.27
C GLY A 267 -0.06 16.92 -3.76
N ASP A 268 1.18 17.04 -4.27
CA ASP A 268 1.48 16.67 -5.65
C ASP A 268 1.28 15.17 -5.87
N LEU A 269 0.73 14.81 -7.03
CA LEU A 269 0.44 13.42 -7.36
C LEU A 269 1.72 12.64 -7.66
N CYS A 270 1.89 11.51 -6.99
CA CYS A 270 3.02 10.59 -7.12
C CYS A 270 2.58 9.20 -7.58
N LEU A 271 3.51 8.50 -8.24
CA LEU A 271 3.42 7.06 -8.45
C LEU A 271 4.00 6.37 -7.20
N ALA A 272 3.12 5.96 -6.28
CA ALA A 272 3.51 5.28 -5.05
C ALA A 272 3.94 3.85 -5.37
N THR A 273 5.23 3.59 -5.21
CA THR A 273 5.85 2.30 -5.53
C THR A 273 5.64 1.30 -4.41
N HIS A 274 5.03 0.16 -4.75
CA HIS A 274 4.90 -1.00 -3.88
C HIS A 274 5.69 -2.16 -4.47
N ILE A 275 6.33 -2.94 -3.59
CA ILE A 275 7.19 -4.05 -3.98
C ILE A 275 6.39 -5.35 -3.85
N HIS A 276 6.26 -6.07 -4.96
CA HIS A 276 5.58 -7.36 -4.96
C HIS A 276 6.39 -8.38 -4.14
N PRO A 277 5.75 -9.28 -3.34
CA PRO A 277 6.47 -10.27 -2.53
C PRO A 277 7.21 -11.33 -3.35
N TYR A 278 6.87 -11.46 -4.63
CA TYR A 278 7.43 -12.47 -5.53
C TYR A 278 8.33 -11.83 -6.60
N GLY A 279 9.25 -12.62 -7.14
CA GLY A 279 10.16 -12.19 -8.20
C GLY A 279 11.42 -11.51 -7.71
N GLU A 280 12.37 -11.39 -8.61
CA GLU A 280 13.70 -10.85 -8.34
C GLU A 280 13.70 -9.31 -8.30
N LEU A 281 14.25 -8.73 -7.24
CA LEU A 281 14.40 -7.28 -7.08
C LEU A 281 15.75 -6.81 -7.70
N SER A 282 15.97 -7.08 -8.99
CA SER A 282 17.16 -6.56 -9.66
C SER A 282 16.98 -5.12 -10.10
N ARG A 283 18.11 -4.40 -10.25
CA ARG A 283 18.11 -3.02 -10.75
C ARG A 283 17.45 -2.94 -12.12
N GLU A 284 17.81 -3.86 -13.01
CA GLU A 284 17.30 -3.90 -14.38
C GLU A 284 15.79 -4.10 -14.42
N ALA A 285 15.26 -5.05 -13.64
CA ALA A 285 13.83 -5.32 -13.56
C ALA A 285 13.06 -4.13 -13.00
N CYS A 286 13.58 -3.49 -11.93
CA CYS A 286 12.97 -2.29 -11.36
C CYS A 286 12.99 -1.13 -12.34
N MET A 287 14.11 -0.84 -12.99
CA MET A 287 14.22 0.26 -13.95
C MET A 287 13.36 0.03 -15.19
N ALA A 288 13.26 -1.20 -15.67
CA ALA A 288 12.35 -1.56 -16.77
C ALA A 288 10.88 -1.26 -16.37
N SER A 289 10.48 -1.67 -15.17
CA SER A 289 9.14 -1.40 -14.65
C SER A 289 8.86 0.11 -14.49
N TYR A 290 9.81 0.90 -13.98
CA TYR A 290 9.68 2.36 -13.87
C TYR A 290 9.52 3.05 -15.24
N ARG A 291 10.35 2.68 -16.24
CA ARG A 291 10.21 3.23 -17.60
C ARG A 291 8.85 2.87 -18.20
N ARG A 292 8.44 1.62 -18.01
CA ARG A 292 7.17 1.11 -18.54
C ARG A 292 5.99 1.88 -17.95
N VAL A 293 5.94 2.09 -16.63
CA VAL A 293 4.83 2.82 -16.02
C VAL A 293 4.80 4.29 -16.44
N LEU A 294 5.95 4.97 -16.58
CA LEU A 294 5.98 6.36 -17.08
C LEU A 294 5.37 6.49 -18.48
N ASN A 295 5.72 5.57 -19.39
CA ASN A 295 5.13 5.54 -20.73
C ASN A 295 3.64 5.22 -20.69
N LEU A 296 3.24 4.31 -19.81
CA LEU A 296 1.86 3.88 -19.66
C LEU A 296 0.97 5.01 -19.13
N VAL A 297 1.37 5.67 -18.04
CA VAL A 297 0.56 6.75 -17.47
C VAL A 297 0.49 7.95 -18.40
N LYS A 298 1.56 8.28 -19.09
CA LYS A 298 1.56 9.34 -20.11
C LYS A 298 0.55 9.08 -21.23
N LYS A 299 0.39 7.82 -21.62
CA LYS A 299 -0.50 7.42 -22.74
C LYS A 299 -1.95 7.24 -22.30
N HIS A 300 -2.19 6.59 -21.15
CA HIS A 300 -3.49 6.11 -20.74
C HIS A 300 -4.14 6.92 -19.61
N TYR A 301 -3.35 7.83 -18.96
CA TYR A 301 -3.81 8.74 -17.89
C TYR A 301 -3.29 10.17 -18.15
N PRO A 302 -3.47 10.73 -19.35
CA PRO A 302 -2.91 12.05 -19.70
C PRO A 302 -3.49 13.19 -18.85
N GLU A 303 -4.64 12.99 -18.24
CA GLU A 303 -5.29 13.94 -17.32
C GLU A 303 -4.60 14.02 -15.96
N LEU A 304 -3.77 13.02 -15.61
CA LEU A 304 -3.06 12.95 -14.32
C LEU A 304 -1.62 13.43 -14.47
N HIS A 305 -1.22 14.37 -13.62
CA HIS A 305 0.11 14.97 -13.67
C HIS A 305 0.98 14.47 -12.51
N PHE A 306 1.56 13.30 -12.69
CA PHE A 306 2.50 12.73 -11.74
C PHE A 306 3.82 13.50 -11.75
N LYS A 307 4.45 13.69 -10.55
CA LYS A 307 5.67 14.47 -10.36
C LYS A 307 6.89 13.62 -10.04
N ALA A 308 6.72 12.53 -9.30
CA ALA A 308 7.80 11.66 -8.86
C ALA A 308 7.27 10.26 -8.54
N PHE A 309 8.20 9.32 -8.34
CA PHE A 309 7.90 8.09 -7.60
C PHE A 309 8.05 8.35 -6.11
N SER A 310 7.16 7.77 -5.31
CA SER A 310 7.28 7.72 -3.86
C SER A 310 7.30 6.26 -3.40
N CYS A 311 7.94 5.99 -2.27
CA CYS A 311 7.93 4.67 -1.64
C CYS A 311 7.93 4.85 -0.13
N HIS A 312 7.06 4.15 0.58
CA HIS A 312 7.07 4.05 2.04
C HIS A 312 7.23 2.57 2.41
N SER A 313 8.35 2.22 3.02
CA SER A 313 8.67 0.82 3.28
C SER A 313 9.74 0.66 4.36
N TRP A 314 9.69 -0.48 5.08
CA TRP A 314 10.80 -0.96 5.90
C TRP A 314 12.07 -1.19 5.06
N MET A 315 11.92 -1.49 3.76
CA MET A 315 13.05 -1.67 2.84
C MET A 315 13.83 -0.38 2.59
N MET A 316 13.29 0.80 2.97
CA MET A 316 13.99 2.09 2.93
C MET A 316 14.86 2.35 4.16
N SER A 317 14.83 1.46 5.16
CA SER A 317 15.60 1.57 6.40
C SER A 317 17.11 1.57 6.15
N PRO A 318 17.86 2.61 6.57
CA PRO A 318 19.32 2.64 6.42
C PRO A 318 20.00 1.55 7.25
N GLU A 319 19.38 1.13 8.35
CA GLU A 319 19.87 0.08 9.24
C GLU A 319 19.96 -1.29 8.56
N LEU A 320 19.33 -1.49 7.41
CA LEU A 320 19.49 -2.71 6.60
C LEU A 320 20.92 -2.92 6.12
N SER A 321 21.71 -1.86 5.96
CA SER A 321 23.13 -1.96 5.61
C SER A 321 23.98 -2.69 6.67
N GLU A 322 23.50 -2.75 7.92
CA GLU A 322 24.16 -3.44 9.02
C GLU A 322 23.86 -4.96 9.04
N VAL A 323 22.74 -5.37 8.44
CA VAL A 323 22.27 -6.76 8.45
C VAL A 323 22.34 -7.44 7.08
N MET A 324 22.48 -6.68 6.02
CA MET A 324 22.56 -7.17 4.65
C MET A 324 23.99 -7.06 4.11
N LYS A 325 24.35 -8.00 3.26
CA LYS A 325 25.66 -7.96 2.57
C LYS A 325 25.72 -6.78 1.60
N PRO A 326 26.90 -6.16 1.42
CA PRO A 326 27.13 -5.21 0.33
C PRO A 326 26.73 -5.82 -1.02
N GLY A 327 26.10 -5.03 -1.90
CA GLY A 327 25.57 -5.51 -3.19
C GLY A 327 24.23 -6.24 -3.08
N SER A 328 23.59 -6.25 -1.91
CA SER A 328 22.22 -6.73 -1.76
C SER A 328 21.26 -5.95 -2.67
N LYS A 329 20.38 -6.65 -3.39
CA LYS A 329 19.35 -6.06 -4.26
C LYS A 329 18.42 -5.09 -3.53
N VAL A 330 18.21 -5.28 -2.23
CA VAL A 330 17.42 -4.36 -1.39
C VAL A 330 18.19 -3.05 -1.17
N LEU A 331 19.49 -3.13 -0.88
CA LEU A 331 20.32 -1.93 -0.71
C LEU A 331 20.47 -1.17 -2.05
N ASP A 332 20.55 -1.90 -3.15
CA ASP A 332 20.56 -1.30 -4.47
C ASP A 332 19.22 -0.60 -4.79
N PHE A 333 18.09 -1.23 -4.48
CA PHE A 333 16.77 -0.60 -4.61
C PHE A 333 16.64 0.67 -3.76
N GLN A 334 17.16 0.69 -2.53
CA GLN A 334 17.19 1.91 -1.69
C GLN A 334 17.92 3.06 -2.37
N SER A 335 18.98 2.77 -3.12
CA SER A 335 19.84 3.79 -3.75
C SER A 335 19.12 4.63 -4.80
N PHE A 336 17.97 4.18 -5.30
CA PHE A 336 17.15 4.93 -6.25
C PHE A 336 16.51 6.17 -5.62
N TYR A 337 16.33 6.19 -4.28
CA TYR A 337 15.49 7.14 -3.57
C TYR A 337 16.28 8.13 -2.72
N LEU A 338 15.78 9.34 -2.67
CA LEU A 338 16.09 10.31 -1.63
C LEU A 338 15.19 9.95 -0.43
N ARG A 339 15.79 9.52 0.66
CA ARG A 339 15.04 9.03 1.83
C ARG A 339 14.67 10.17 2.77
N HIS A 340 13.60 9.98 3.53
CA HIS A 340 13.14 10.93 4.54
C HIS A 340 12.49 10.19 5.71
N PRO A 341 12.45 10.78 6.92
CA PRO A 341 11.81 10.16 8.06
C PRO A 341 10.28 10.15 7.87
N VAL A 342 9.64 9.13 8.40
CA VAL A 342 8.17 8.99 8.44
C VAL A 342 7.72 8.59 9.83
N PRO A 343 6.46 8.88 10.22
CA PRO A 343 5.89 8.34 11.44
C PRO A 343 5.81 6.81 11.35
N THR A 344 6.58 6.11 12.16
CA THR A 344 6.61 4.64 12.14
C THR A 344 6.91 4.06 13.52
N ARG A 345 6.43 2.85 13.77
CA ARG A 345 6.79 2.02 14.92
C ARG A 345 7.63 0.81 14.54
N GLY A 346 8.07 0.73 13.27
CA GLY A 346 8.82 -0.40 12.74
C GLY A 346 7.99 -1.68 12.57
N GLU A 347 6.67 -1.56 12.49
CA GLU A 347 5.77 -2.72 12.39
C GLU A 347 5.83 -3.42 11.03
N GLY A 348 6.27 -2.72 9.97
CA GLY A 348 6.35 -3.27 8.63
C GLY A 348 7.27 -4.49 8.54
N VAL A 349 8.38 -4.50 9.26
CA VAL A 349 9.27 -5.67 9.32
C VAL A 349 8.57 -6.87 9.93
N LEU A 350 7.89 -6.68 11.06
CA LEU A 350 7.15 -7.76 11.71
C LEU A 350 6.06 -8.31 10.79
N ASN A 351 5.35 -7.42 10.11
CA ASN A 351 4.28 -7.81 9.20
C ASN A 351 4.75 -8.53 7.94
N PHE A 352 5.82 -8.06 7.29
CA PHE A 352 6.21 -8.52 5.95
C PHE A 352 7.37 -9.50 5.92
N VAL A 353 8.21 -9.53 6.96
CA VAL A 353 9.34 -10.46 7.06
C VAL A 353 9.00 -11.64 7.97
N PHE A 354 8.35 -11.36 9.09
CA PHE A 354 8.00 -12.39 10.08
C PHE A 354 6.54 -12.83 10.01
N TYR A 355 5.71 -12.18 9.23
CA TYR A 355 4.27 -12.42 9.11
C TYR A 355 3.50 -12.32 10.45
N LEU A 356 3.98 -11.44 11.36
CA LEU A 356 3.43 -11.22 12.70
C LEU A 356 2.83 -9.80 12.81
N LYS A 357 1.77 -9.64 13.60
CA LYS A 357 1.19 -8.30 13.92
C LYS A 357 1.99 -7.54 14.97
N GLY A 358 2.71 -8.24 15.80
CA GLY A 358 3.51 -7.76 16.90
C GLY A 358 4.23 -8.93 17.57
N VAL A 359 5.13 -8.65 18.45
CA VAL A 359 5.87 -9.64 19.23
C VAL A 359 6.20 -9.07 20.61
N ASP A 360 5.87 -9.82 21.64
CA ASP A 360 6.21 -9.47 23.03
C ASP A 360 7.60 -10.00 23.42
N ASP A 361 8.07 -11.02 22.73
CA ASP A 361 9.34 -11.72 23.02
C ASP A 361 10.07 -12.03 21.70
N TYR A 362 11.11 -11.27 21.41
CA TYR A 362 11.92 -11.41 20.20
C TYR A 362 12.65 -12.76 20.08
N THR A 363 12.80 -13.52 21.19
CA THR A 363 13.39 -14.87 21.13
C THR A 363 12.54 -15.84 20.31
N LYS A 364 11.22 -15.56 20.20
CA LYS A 364 10.25 -16.37 19.47
C LYS A 364 10.12 -16.06 17.99
N LEU A 365 10.87 -15.05 17.49
CA LEU A 365 10.83 -14.74 16.06
C LEU A 365 11.32 -15.91 15.21
N PRO A 366 10.67 -16.20 14.07
CA PRO A 366 11.11 -17.20 13.09
C PRO A 366 12.54 -16.96 12.59
N GLU A 367 13.22 -18.03 12.18
CA GLU A 367 14.59 -17.99 11.65
C GLU A 367 14.76 -18.73 10.31
N ASP A 368 13.68 -18.87 9.56
CA ASP A 368 13.62 -19.66 8.33
C ASP A 368 14.54 -19.11 7.23
N THR A 369 14.65 -17.78 7.16
CA THR A 369 15.47 -17.10 6.15
C THR A 369 16.72 -16.44 6.77
N SER A 370 17.74 -16.17 5.95
CA SER A 370 18.93 -15.44 6.39
C SER A 370 18.59 -14.03 6.90
N LEU A 371 17.62 -13.37 6.27
CA LEU A 371 17.14 -12.06 6.70
C LEU A 371 16.45 -12.13 8.07
N GLN A 372 15.58 -13.11 8.29
CA GLN A 372 14.93 -13.31 9.58
C GLN A 372 15.95 -13.53 10.70
N ARG A 373 16.96 -14.39 10.48
CA ARG A 373 18.02 -14.62 11.46
C ARG A 373 18.79 -13.34 11.80
N ALA A 374 19.21 -12.58 10.79
CA ALA A 374 19.95 -11.33 10.99
C ALA A 374 19.13 -10.27 11.73
N LEU A 375 17.85 -10.11 11.36
CA LEU A 375 16.94 -9.17 12.01
C LEU A 375 16.63 -9.59 13.46
N LYS A 376 16.40 -10.88 13.71
CA LYS A 376 16.20 -11.39 15.07
C LYS A 376 17.39 -11.09 15.97
N GLN A 377 18.62 -11.33 15.50
CA GLN A 377 19.84 -11.00 16.26
C GLN A 377 19.91 -9.50 16.57
N ARG A 378 19.58 -8.63 15.56
CA ARG A 378 19.53 -7.19 15.79
C ARG A 378 18.51 -6.80 16.87
N TYR A 379 17.30 -7.35 16.83
CA TYR A 379 16.26 -7.08 17.84
C TYR A 379 16.67 -7.56 19.23
N LEU A 380 17.28 -8.73 19.34
CA LEU A 380 17.80 -9.27 20.61
C LEU A 380 18.94 -8.41 21.19
N ALA A 381 19.73 -7.76 20.33
CA ALA A 381 20.77 -6.80 20.73
C ALA A 381 20.20 -5.40 21.06
N GLY A 382 18.87 -5.21 21.08
CA GLY A 382 18.21 -3.94 21.37
C GLY A 382 18.09 -2.99 20.19
N GLY A 383 18.59 -3.36 18.99
CA GLY A 383 18.42 -2.58 17.77
C GLY A 383 16.98 -2.63 17.27
N ARG A 384 16.64 -1.69 16.38
CA ARG A 384 15.33 -1.63 15.69
C ARG A 384 15.56 -1.41 14.21
N LEU A 385 14.51 -1.63 13.43
CA LEU A 385 14.45 -1.27 12.02
C LEU A 385 13.24 -0.35 11.83
N ASN A 386 13.50 0.90 11.47
CA ASN A 386 12.45 1.87 11.21
C ASN A 386 12.02 1.83 9.74
N GLU A 387 10.79 2.26 9.49
CA GLU A 387 10.36 2.53 8.11
C GLU A 387 10.76 3.94 7.72
N TYR A 388 11.04 4.12 6.43
CA TYR A 388 11.34 5.42 5.86
C TYR A 388 10.53 5.62 4.59
N GLY A 389 10.32 6.88 4.25
CA GLY A 389 9.85 7.27 2.94
C GLY A 389 11.02 7.48 1.99
N GLY A 390 10.71 7.43 0.70
CA GLY A 390 11.67 7.73 -0.36
C GLY A 390 10.98 8.46 -1.52
N ILE A 391 11.68 9.41 -2.12
CA ILE A 391 11.26 10.13 -3.33
C ILE A 391 12.28 9.86 -4.42
N MET A 392 11.82 9.45 -5.59
CA MET A 392 12.67 9.28 -6.78
C MET A 392 12.14 10.15 -7.91
N PRO A 393 12.88 11.20 -8.33
CA PRO A 393 12.54 12.01 -9.48
C PRO A 393 12.52 11.18 -10.77
N PHE A 394 11.67 11.54 -11.72
CA PHE A 394 11.50 10.79 -12.97
C PHE A 394 12.75 10.81 -13.86
N ASP A 395 13.53 11.88 -13.83
CA ASP A 395 14.76 11.98 -14.63
C ASP A 395 15.85 10.97 -14.21
N ARG A 396 15.83 10.46 -12.97
CA ARG A 396 16.69 9.34 -12.56
C ARG A 396 16.42 8.04 -13.34
N VAL A 397 15.22 7.89 -13.88
CA VAL A 397 14.83 6.74 -14.70
C VAL A 397 15.22 6.94 -16.16
N THR A 398 15.09 8.19 -16.66
CA THR A 398 15.32 8.52 -18.08
C THR A 398 16.80 8.80 -18.39
N SER A 399 17.58 9.28 -17.41
CA SER A 399 19.00 9.59 -17.58
C SER A 399 19.91 8.37 -17.57
N SER A 400 19.42 7.20 -17.14
CA SER A 400 20.23 5.96 -17.08
C SER A 400 20.38 5.25 -18.43
N ASP A 401 19.84 5.79 -19.51
CA ASP A 401 20.06 5.27 -20.87
C ASP A 401 21.29 5.87 -21.57
N ILE A 402 22.12 6.65 -20.85
CA ILE A 402 23.31 7.35 -21.39
C ILE A 402 24.64 6.85 -20.75
N LEU A 403 24.64 5.62 -20.21
CA LEU A 403 25.89 4.98 -19.77
C LEU A 403 26.05 3.61 -20.41
#